data_42a380f42d16f272f73318f2dd284fc1
#
_entry.id   42a380f42d16f272f73318f2dd284fc1
#
_cell.length_a   1.000
_cell.length_b   1.000
_cell.length_c   1.000
_cell.angle_alpha   90.00
_cell.angle_beta   90.00
_cell.angle_gamma   90.00
#
_symmetry.space_group_name_H-M   'P 1'
#
loop_
_entity.id
_entity.type
_entity.pdbx_description
1 polymer ?
#
loop_
_entity_poly.entity_id
_entity_poly.type
_entity_poly.pdbx_seq_one_letter_code
_entity_poly.pdbx_strand_id
1 'polypeptide(L)'
;FRDNIIGAKTEYSTPFGRQRIHYFDWVASGRLYHPIEKKILDSFGPYVANTHTESSETGTRMTMSYHHAHDLIKKHVNAGANDVIITAGSGMTTVVNKLQRILSLKSSKRQQTHDSIKDADRPVVFITHMEHHSNHTSWFETVADLEMLEPDRNLLIDLEELRKKLKMYEDRKFKIGAFTACSNVTGIITPYYEMARIMHENQ
;
A
#
# COMPACT_ATOMS: atom_id res chain seq x y z
N PHE A 1 -0.09 24.33 9.90
CA PHE A 1 -0.06 23.34 8.81
C PHE A 1 -0.37 23.99 7.47
N ARG A 2 -1.55 24.58 7.28
CA ARG A 2 -2.06 25.10 6.00
C ARG A 2 -1.12 26.09 5.29
N ASP A 3 -0.46 26.98 6.06
CA ASP A 3 0.42 28.00 5.49
C ASP A 3 1.71 27.44 4.90
N ASN A 4 2.07 26.21 5.30
CA ASN A 4 3.24 25.50 4.80
C ASN A 4 2.94 24.58 3.60
N ILE A 5 1.68 24.51 3.15
CA ILE A 5 1.33 23.75 1.94
C ILE A 5 1.80 24.55 0.72
N ILE A 6 2.69 23.95 -0.08
CA ILE A 6 3.19 24.60 -1.30
C ILE A 6 2.04 24.76 -2.30
N GLY A 7 1.88 25.98 -2.78
CA GLY A 7 0.81 26.33 -3.72
C GLY A 7 -0.57 26.57 -3.09
N ALA A 8 -0.68 26.66 -1.76
CA ALA A 8 -1.96 26.90 -1.07
C ALA A 8 -2.66 28.21 -1.48
N LYS A 9 -1.92 29.18 -1.99
CA LYS A 9 -2.43 30.49 -2.44
C LYS A 9 -2.24 30.72 -3.94
N THR A 10 -1.85 29.68 -4.69
CA THR A 10 -1.59 29.80 -6.12
C THR A 10 -2.88 30.05 -6.88
N GLU A 11 -2.83 30.96 -7.82
CA GLU A 11 -3.90 31.27 -8.77
C GLU A 11 -3.51 30.83 -10.18
N TYR A 12 -4.48 30.52 -11.00
CA TYR A 12 -4.32 30.20 -12.41
C TYR A 12 -5.39 30.86 -13.26
N SER A 13 -5.10 31.05 -14.54
CA SER A 13 -6.03 31.68 -15.50
C SER A 13 -7.05 30.67 -15.98
N THR A 14 -8.32 31.09 -15.98
CA THR A 14 -9.43 30.31 -16.51
C THR A 14 -10.21 31.18 -17.52
N PRO A 15 -11.13 30.64 -18.32
CA PRO A 15 -12.04 31.43 -19.15
C PRO A 15 -12.91 32.44 -18.36
N PHE A 16 -13.05 32.25 -17.05
CA PHE A 16 -13.80 33.11 -16.13
C PHE A 16 -12.92 34.05 -15.30
N GLY A 17 -11.67 34.27 -15.74
CA GLY A 17 -10.68 35.07 -15.01
C GLY A 17 -9.74 34.26 -14.14
N ARG A 18 -8.95 34.95 -13.32
CA ARG A 18 -8.02 34.30 -12.38
C ARG A 18 -8.79 33.66 -11.23
N GLN A 19 -8.52 32.40 -11.00
CA GLN A 19 -9.12 31.61 -9.93
C GLN A 19 -8.03 31.00 -9.04
N ARG A 20 -8.30 30.90 -7.75
CA ARG A 20 -7.42 30.22 -6.80
C ARG A 20 -7.57 28.71 -6.94
N ILE A 21 -6.45 27.97 -6.77
CA ILE A 21 -6.50 26.52 -6.69
C ILE A 21 -7.22 26.10 -5.40
N HIS A 22 -8.29 25.34 -5.54
CA HIS A 22 -8.95 24.61 -4.47
C HIS A 22 -8.65 23.14 -4.64
N TYR A 23 -7.86 22.57 -3.72
CA TYR A 23 -7.42 21.18 -3.77
C TYR A 23 -8.17 20.34 -2.73
N PHE A 24 -8.94 19.36 -3.20
CA PHE A 24 -9.80 18.51 -2.37
C PHE A 24 -9.42 17.03 -2.41
N ASP A 25 -8.38 16.66 -3.16
CA ASP A 25 -8.00 15.27 -3.39
C ASP A 25 -6.94 14.77 -2.39
N TRP A 26 -7.09 15.09 -1.11
CA TRP A 26 -6.13 14.71 -0.07
C TRP A 26 -6.08 13.21 0.23
N VAL A 27 -7.17 12.50 -0.06
CA VAL A 27 -7.27 11.05 0.20
C VAL A 27 -6.56 10.22 -0.87
N ALA A 28 -6.57 10.69 -2.10
CA ALA A 28 -5.91 10.01 -3.22
C ALA A 28 -4.46 10.47 -3.41
N SER A 29 -4.21 11.76 -3.22
CA SER A 29 -2.88 12.35 -3.32
C SER A 29 -2.70 13.50 -2.34
N GLY A 30 -1.51 14.01 -2.17
CA GLY A 30 -1.24 15.14 -1.28
C GLY A 30 -0.65 16.32 -2.05
N ARG A 31 -0.40 17.40 -1.31
CA ARG A 31 0.38 18.55 -1.76
C ARG A 31 1.75 18.51 -1.11
N LEU A 32 2.75 19.06 -1.77
CA LEU A 32 4.07 19.24 -1.18
C LEU A 32 3.98 20.12 0.07
N TYR A 33 4.76 19.77 1.08
CA TYR A 33 4.80 20.46 2.38
C TYR A 33 6.16 21.09 2.60
N HIS A 34 6.23 22.40 2.64
CA HIS A 34 7.46 23.17 2.64
C HIS A 34 8.53 22.69 3.66
N PRO A 35 8.21 22.36 4.93
CA PRO A 35 9.24 21.87 5.86
C PRO A 35 9.86 20.55 5.45
N ILE A 36 9.12 19.66 4.79
CA ILE A 36 9.63 18.38 4.27
C ILE A 36 10.56 18.66 3.09
N GLU A 37 10.09 19.42 2.10
CA GLU A 37 10.88 19.75 0.91
C GLU A 37 12.17 20.48 1.27
N LYS A 38 12.08 21.44 2.21
CA LYS A 38 13.24 22.15 2.73
C LYS A 38 14.24 21.20 3.39
N LYS A 39 13.76 20.27 4.20
CA LYS A 39 14.63 19.28 4.86
C LYS A 39 15.31 18.37 3.83
N ILE A 40 14.59 17.93 2.80
CA ILE A 40 15.16 17.12 1.73
C ILE A 40 16.26 17.92 1.02
N LEU A 41 15.99 19.16 0.65
CA LEU A 41 16.94 20.01 -0.06
C LEU A 41 18.18 20.33 0.78
N ASP A 42 17.99 20.80 2.00
CA ASP A 42 19.09 21.34 2.83
C ASP A 42 19.89 20.25 3.55
N SER A 43 19.24 19.17 3.99
CA SER A 43 19.89 18.14 4.83
C SER A 43 20.35 16.92 4.02
N PHE A 44 19.64 16.53 2.99
CA PHE A 44 19.97 15.35 2.19
C PHE A 44 20.60 15.75 0.84
N GLY A 45 20.13 16.82 0.20
CA GLY A 45 20.58 17.26 -1.11
C GLY A 45 22.10 17.33 -1.27
N PRO A 46 22.87 17.93 -0.32
CA PRO A 46 24.32 18.01 -0.41
C PRO A 46 25.04 16.65 -0.42
N TYR A 47 24.40 15.60 0.05
CA TYR A 47 24.97 14.26 0.23
C TYR A 47 24.37 13.19 -0.67
N VAL A 48 23.48 13.56 -1.60
CA VAL A 48 22.83 12.58 -2.49
C VAL A 48 23.88 11.75 -3.23
N ALA A 49 23.85 10.43 -2.99
CA ALA A 49 24.75 9.46 -3.58
C ALA A 49 24.09 8.07 -3.54
N ASN A 50 24.74 7.08 -4.15
CA ASN A 50 24.29 5.69 -4.04
C ASN A 50 24.33 5.22 -2.59
N THR A 51 23.31 4.48 -2.20
CA THR A 51 23.26 3.73 -0.93
C THR A 51 24.07 2.44 -1.02
N HIS A 52 24.23 1.73 0.09
CA HIS A 52 24.97 0.46 0.20
C HIS A 52 26.45 0.58 -0.08
N THR A 53 27.05 1.75 0.20
CA THR A 53 28.48 1.99 0.12
C THR A 53 28.93 2.85 1.29
N GLU A 54 30.11 2.52 1.84
CA GLU A 54 30.75 3.27 2.92
C GLU A 54 32.15 3.77 2.48
N SER A 55 32.42 3.73 1.18
CA SER A 55 33.71 4.13 0.62
C SER A 55 33.86 5.66 0.46
N SER A 56 32.77 6.41 0.63
CA SER A 56 32.77 7.87 0.56
C SER A 56 31.86 8.47 1.63
N GLU A 57 32.11 9.70 2.05
CA GLU A 57 31.27 10.41 3.03
C GLU A 57 29.82 10.51 2.58
N THR A 58 29.58 10.82 1.31
CA THR A 58 28.22 10.91 0.75
C THR A 58 27.52 9.56 0.75
N GLY A 59 28.20 8.49 0.33
CA GLY A 59 27.65 7.13 0.35
C GLY A 59 27.33 6.67 1.76
N THR A 60 28.22 6.87 2.71
CA THR A 60 28.01 6.54 4.12
C THR A 60 26.79 7.25 4.70
N ARG A 61 26.70 8.58 4.50
CA ARG A 61 25.56 9.37 5.00
C ARG A 61 24.23 8.93 4.41
N MET A 62 24.18 8.65 3.12
CA MET A 62 22.95 8.19 2.47
C MET A 62 22.57 6.77 2.93
N THR A 63 23.54 5.88 3.11
CA THR A 63 23.32 4.53 3.66
C THR A 63 22.77 4.60 5.08
N MET A 64 23.39 5.39 5.96
CA MET A 64 22.90 5.58 7.33
C MET A 64 21.51 6.21 7.36
N SER A 65 21.23 7.21 6.51
CA SER A 65 19.91 7.84 6.41
C SER A 65 18.84 6.84 5.96
N TYR A 66 19.17 5.96 5.02
CA TYR A 66 18.29 4.90 4.56
C TYR A 66 17.92 3.92 5.69
N HIS A 67 18.92 3.43 6.42
CA HIS A 67 18.70 2.54 7.57
C HIS A 67 17.88 3.21 8.66
N HIS A 68 18.22 4.46 9.02
CA HIS A 68 17.46 5.22 10.00
C HIS A 68 16.00 5.43 9.60
N ALA A 69 15.72 5.68 8.32
CA ALA A 69 14.35 5.79 7.82
C ALA A 69 13.58 4.47 7.97
N HIS A 70 14.23 3.33 7.69
CA HIS A 70 13.63 2.00 7.91
C HIS A 70 13.31 1.77 9.40
N ASP A 71 14.24 2.10 10.29
CA ASP A 71 14.03 1.95 11.74
C ASP A 71 12.87 2.82 12.26
N LEU A 72 12.78 4.05 11.78
CA LEU A 72 11.65 4.94 12.11
C LEU A 72 10.31 4.38 11.64
N ILE A 73 10.26 3.84 10.42
CA ILE A 73 9.03 3.24 9.88
C ILE A 73 8.68 1.99 10.70
N LYS A 74 9.64 1.09 10.97
CA LYS A 74 9.42 -0.11 11.79
C LYS A 74 8.84 0.27 13.16
N LYS A 75 9.44 1.23 13.83
CA LYS A 75 8.95 1.74 15.11
C LYS A 75 7.54 2.30 15.02
N HIS A 76 7.24 3.05 13.96
CA HIS A 76 5.92 3.67 13.76
C HIS A 76 4.80 2.63 13.58
N VAL A 77 5.09 1.52 12.89
CA VAL A 77 4.12 0.45 12.65
C VAL A 77 4.21 -0.68 13.68
N ASN A 78 4.95 -0.48 14.77
CA ASN A 78 5.15 -1.48 15.82
C ASN A 78 5.70 -2.83 15.31
N ALA A 79 6.60 -2.78 14.32
CA ALA A 79 7.24 -3.95 13.75
C ALA A 79 8.30 -4.52 14.71
N GLY A 80 8.36 -5.85 14.80
CA GLY A 80 9.32 -6.59 15.59
C GLY A 80 10.66 -6.81 14.89
N ALA A 81 11.55 -7.55 15.54
CA ALA A 81 12.90 -7.84 15.02
C ALA A 81 12.87 -8.68 13.74
N ASN A 82 11.89 -9.56 13.60
CA ASN A 82 11.74 -10.46 12.45
C ASN A 82 10.98 -9.85 11.27
N ASP A 83 10.38 -8.67 11.46
CA ASP A 83 9.66 -7.98 10.40
C ASP A 83 10.63 -7.32 9.42
N VAL A 84 10.32 -7.41 8.14
CA VAL A 84 11.14 -6.88 7.06
C VAL A 84 10.40 -5.75 6.34
N ILE A 85 11.08 -4.63 6.12
CA ILE A 85 10.59 -3.59 5.22
C ILE A 85 11.09 -3.87 3.81
N ILE A 86 10.16 -3.90 2.87
CA ILE A 86 10.47 -4.02 1.45
C ILE A 86 10.12 -2.71 0.76
N THR A 87 11.12 -2.02 0.27
CA THR A 87 10.97 -0.83 -0.57
C THR A 87 11.15 -1.18 -2.04
N ALA A 88 10.32 -0.63 -2.90
CA ALA A 88 10.44 -0.83 -4.35
C ALA A 88 9.70 0.26 -5.14
N GLY A 89 10.31 0.71 -6.21
CA GLY A 89 9.71 1.63 -7.17
C GLY A 89 9.22 2.94 -6.54
N SER A 90 8.17 3.50 -7.10
CA SER A 90 7.64 4.82 -6.76
C SER A 90 6.26 4.79 -6.06
N GLY A 91 5.78 3.62 -5.62
CA GLY A 91 4.49 3.54 -4.93
C GLY A 91 4.00 2.11 -4.69
N MET A 92 2.82 2.00 -4.06
CA MET A 92 2.21 0.73 -3.64
C MET A 92 2.00 -0.27 -4.79
N THR A 93 1.67 0.19 -5.98
CA THR A 93 1.50 -0.70 -7.15
C THR A 93 2.73 -1.60 -7.35
N THR A 94 3.94 -1.01 -7.30
CA THR A 94 5.18 -1.76 -7.46
C THR A 94 5.42 -2.71 -6.30
N VAL A 95 5.12 -2.28 -5.07
CA VAL A 95 5.33 -3.08 -3.85
C VAL A 95 4.38 -4.28 -3.81
N VAL A 96 3.08 -4.09 -4.13
CA VAL A 96 2.10 -5.18 -4.22
C VAL A 96 2.53 -6.21 -5.26
N ASN A 97 2.92 -5.76 -6.46
CA ASN A 97 3.42 -6.67 -7.50
C ASN A 97 4.71 -7.40 -7.08
N LYS A 98 5.59 -6.74 -6.30
CA LYS A 98 6.79 -7.39 -5.76
C LYS A 98 6.42 -8.45 -4.71
N LEU A 99 5.47 -8.16 -3.81
CA LEU A 99 4.96 -9.10 -2.83
C LEU A 99 4.37 -10.35 -3.51
N GLN A 100 3.51 -10.16 -4.53
CA GLN A 100 2.92 -11.27 -5.29
C GLN A 100 3.99 -12.19 -5.90
N ARG A 101 5.12 -11.63 -6.37
CA ARG A 101 6.25 -12.43 -6.87
C ARG A 101 7.03 -13.12 -5.76
N ILE A 102 7.25 -12.46 -4.63
CA ILE A 102 7.94 -13.05 -3.47
C ILE A 102 7.13 -14.26 -2.95
N LEU A 103 5.81 -14.13 -2.91
CA LEU A 103 4.90 -15.21 -2.53
C LEU A 103 4.71 -16.28 -3.63
N SER A 104 5.41 -16.13 -4.76
CA SER A 104 5.31 -17.03 -5.93
C SER A 104 3.91 -17.12 -6.54
N LEU A 105 3.05 -16.15 -6.30
CA LEU A 105 1.68 -16.10 -6.82
C LEU A 105 1.63 -15.61 -8.27
N LYS A 106 2.65 -14.85 -8.69
CA LYS A 106 2.80 -14.32 -10.04
C LYS A 106 4.07 -14.89 -10.65
N SER A 107 3.94 -15.96 -11.42
CA SER A 107 5.08 -16.65 -12.05
C SER A 107 5.40 -16.04 -13.41
N SER A 108 6.69 -15.85 -13.70
CA SER A 108 7.19 -15.54 -15.05
C SER A 108 7.24 -16.77 -15.97
N LYS A 109 7.08 -17.96 -15.42
CA LYS A 109 7.07 -19.22 -16.19
C LYS A 109 5.65 -19.58 -16.52
N ARG A 110 5.35 -19.73 -17.81
CA ARG A 110 4.09 -20.19 -18.41
C ARG A 110 3.55 -21.54 -17.87
N GLN A 111 4.09 -22.10 -16.81
CA GLN A 111 3.86 -23.47 -16.37
C GLN A 111 2.84 -23.64 -15.22
N GLN A 112 2.44 -22.57 -14.56
CA GLN A 112 1.35 -22.65 -13.58
C GLN A 112 0.23 -21.72 -14.03
N THR A 113 -0.79 -22.28 -14.62
CA THR A 113 -2.07 -21.61 -14.81
C THR A 113 -2.91 -21.83 -13.56
N HIS A 114 -3.83 -20.94 -13.28
CA HIS A 114 -4.83 -21.07 -12.21
C HIS A 114 -5.40 -22.51 -12.15
N ASP A 115 -5.79 -23.09 -13.29
CA ASP A 115 -6.42 -24.39 -13.39
C ASP A 115 -5.47 -25.58 -13.16
N SER A 116 -4.15 -25.35 -13.12
CA SER A 116 -3.17 -26.42 -12.87
C SER A 116 -2.92 -26.68 -11.37
N ILE A 117 -3.45 -25.83 -10.49
CA ILE A 117 -3.28 -25.92 -9.03
C ILE A 117 -4.56 -26.53 -8.44
N LYS A 118 -4.42 -27.58 -7.62
CA LYS A 118 -5.56 -28.14 -6.90
C LYS A 118 -6.21 -27.09 -6.00
N ASP A 119 -7.52 -27.13 -5.87
CA ASP A 119 -8.29 -26.16 -5.10
C ASP A 119 -7.76 -25.96 -3.67
N ALA A 120 -7.46 -27.03 -2.94
CA ALA A 120 -6.92 -26.94 -1.57
C ALA A 120 -5.57 -26.24 -1.47
N ASP A 121 -4.74 -26.30 -2.53
CA ASP A 121 -3.40 -25.71 -2.57
C ASP A 121 -3.40 -24.31 -3.21
N ARG A 122 -4.49 -23.91 -3.83
CA ARG A 122 -4.63 -22.62 -4.49
C ARG A 122 -4.91 -21.54 -3.43
N PRO A 123 -4.09 -20.49 -3.33
CA PRO A 123 -4.34 -19.39 -2.41
C PRO A 123 -5.66 -18.69 -2.71
N VAL A 124 -6.30 -18.15 -1.68
CA VAL A 124 -7.43 -17.23 -1.83
C VAL A 124 -7.08 -15.86 -1.27
N VAL A 125 -7.43 -14.81 -2.00
CA VAL A 125 -7.17 -13.42 -1.63
C VAL A 125 -8.51 -12.72 -1.41
N PHE A 126 -8.70 -12.22 -0.21
CA PHE A 126 -9.88 -11.42 0.14
C PHE A 126 -9.55 -9.94 -0.02
N ILE A 127 -10.40 -9.22 -0.73
CA ILE A 127 -10.30 -7.77 -0.95
C ILE A 127 -11.62 -7.10 -0.58
N THR A 128 -11.60 -5.78 -0.42
CA THR A 128 -12.82 -5.00 -0.22
C THR A 128 -13.27 -4.36 -1.53
N HIS A 129 -14.54 -3.91 -1.59
CA HIS A 129 -15.07 -3.10 -2.69
C HIS A 129 -14.45 -1.68 -2.74
N MET A 130 -13.71 -1.26 -1.69
CA MET A 130 -13.08 0.05 -1.59
C MET A 130 -11.63 0.07 -2.08
N GLU A 131 -11.12 -1.04 -2.64
CA GLU A 131 -9.74 -1.12 -3.05
C GLU A 131 -9.40 -0.19 -4.21
N HIS A 132 -8.21 0.40 -4.15
CA HIS A 132 -7.62 1.02 -5.33
C HIS A 132 -7.35 -0.06 -6.41
N HIS A 133 -7.50 0.27 -7.68
CA HIS A 133 -7.31 -0.66 -8.79
C HIS A 133 -5.95 -1.41 -8.73
N SER A 134 -4.89 -0.77 -8.26
CA SER A 134 -3.59 -1.43 -8.12
C SER A 134 -3.59 -2.60 -7.12
N ASN A 135 -4.46 -2.55 -6.09
CA ASN A 135 -4.65 -3.65 -5.15
C ASN A 135 -5.80 -4.60 -5.53
N HIS A 136 -6.62 -4.24 -6.51
CA HIS A 136 -7.68 -5.09 -7.02
C HIS A 136 -7.22 -5.86 -8.27
N THR A 137 -6.92 -5.14 -9.34
CA THR A 137 -6.67 -5.76 -10.66
C THR A 137 -5.39 -6.57 -10.71
N SER A 138 -4.38 -6.24 -9.89
CA SER A 138 -3.12 -6.98 -9.88
C SER A 138 -3.26 -8.43 -9.40
N TRP A 139 -4.26 -8.73 -8.59
CA TRP A 139 -4.53 -10.09 -8.10
C TRP A 139 -5.15 -10.99 -9.16
N PHE A 140 -5.90 -10.44 -10.14
CA PHE A 140 -6.38 -11.21 -11.27
C PHE A 140 -5.26 -11.81 -12.16
N GLU A 141 -4.05 -11.24 -12.05
CA GLU A 141 -2.87 -11.75 -12.78
C GLU A 141 -2.07 -12.78 -11.95
N THR A 142 -2.62 -13.25 -10.86
CA THR A 142 -2.02 -14.28 -10.00
C THR A 142 -2.71 -15.62 -10.17
N VAL A 143 -2.14 -16.65 -9.56
CA VAL A 143 -2.76 -18.00 -9.53
C VAL A 143 -3.80 -18.15 -8.41
N ALA A 144 -4.04 -17.10 -7.62
CA ALA A 144 -4.97 -17.12 -6.51
C ALA A 144 -6.42 -16.93 -6.97
N ASP A 145 -7.36 -17.51 -6.21
CA ASP A 145 -8.76 -17.10 -6.28
C ASP A 145 -8.92 -15.73 -5.63
N LEU A 146 -9.73 -14.87 -6.22
CA LEU A 146 -9.98 -13.53 -5.70
C LEU A 146 -11.43 -13.41 -5.22
N GLU A 147 -11.58 -13.08 -3.94
CA GLU A 147 -12.86 -12.91 -3.28
C GLU A 147 -13.05 -11.47 -2.82
N MET A 148 -14.01 -10.78 -3.40
CA MET A 148 -14.41 -9.45 -2.98
C MET A 148 -15.48 -9.53 -1.89
N LEU A 149 -15.27 -8.81 -0.79
CA LEU A 149 -16.26 -8.68 0.26
C LEU A 149 -17.39 -7.77 -0.21
N GLU A 150 -18.60 -8.29 -0.15
CA GLU A 150 -19.79 -7.48 -0.40
C GLU A 150 -19.98 -6.44 0.71
N PRO A 151 -20.36 -5.21 0.37
CA PRO A 151 -20.64 -4.18 1.35
C PRO A 151 -21.94 -4.46 2.13
N ASP A 152 -22.04 -3.85 3.30
CA ASP A 152 -23.32 -3.76 3.99
C ASP A 152 -24.30 -2.80 3.27
N ARG A 153 -25.53 -2.68 3.81
CA ARG A 153 -26.56 -1.78 3.27
C ARG A 153 -26.18 -0.28 3.23
N ASN A 154 -25.15 0.11 4.00
CA ASN A 154 -24.62 1.47 4.05
C ASN A 154 -23.37 1.63 3.16
N LEU A 155 -23.04 0.63 2.37
CA LEU A 155 -21.82 0.57 1.54
C LEU A 155 -20.53 0.58 2.38
N LEU A 156 -20.58 0.10 3.63
CA LEU A 156 -19.43 -0.08 4.50
C LEU A 156 -18.97 -1.56 4.48
N ILE A 157 -17.79 -1.80 5.07
CA ILE A 157 -17.24 -3.16 5.17
C ILE A 157 -18.08 -3.98 6.16
N ASP A 158 -18.60 -5.12 5.70
CA ASP A 158 -19.28 -6.10 6.52
C ASP A 158 -18.28 -7.14 7.06
N LEU A 159 -18.03 -7.12 8.37
CA LEU A 159 -17.13 -8.07 9.02
C LEU A 159 -17.72 -9.49 9.08
N GLU A 160 -19.04 -9.62 9.08
CA GLU A 160 -19.70 -10.93 9.08
C GLU A 160 -19.59 -11.59 7.69
N GLU A 161 -19.60 -10.79 6.61
CA GLU A 161 -19.33 -11.31 5.27
C GLU A 161 -17.88 -11.84 5.17
N LEU A 162 -16.90 -11.17 5.80
CA LEU A 162 -15.53 -11.68 5.88
C LEU A 162 -15.49 -13.04 6.60
N ARG A 163 -16.15 -13.17 7.76
CA ARG A 163 -16.22 -14.44 8.51
C ARG A 163 -16.87 -15.55 7.68
N LYS A 164 -17.97 -15.24 7.03
CA LYS A 164 -18.69 -16.18 6.16
C LYS A 164 -17.81 -16.67 5.00
N LYS A 165 -17.12 -15.76 4.32
CA LYS A 165 -16.19 -16.12 3.22
C LYS A 165 -15.02 -16.94 3.73
N LEU A 166 -14.42 -16.58 4.85
CA LEU A 166 -13.34 -17.38 5.46
C LEU A 166 -13.78 -18.81 5.77
N LYS A 167 -15.00 -19.00 6.23
CA LYS A 167 -15.58 -20.33 6.48
C LYS A 167 -15.80 -21.10 5.17
N MET A 168 -16.22 -20.44 4.08
CA MET A 168 -16.35 -21.09 2.76
C MET A 168 -15.02 -21.62 2.22
N TYR A 169 -13.91 -20.98 2.63
CA TYR A 169 -12.54 -21.32 2.22
C TYR A 169 -11.73 -21.93 3.38
N GLU A 170 -12.39 -22.57 4.37
CA GLU A 170 -11.69 -23.12 5.55
C GLU A 170 -10.62 -24.13 5.20
N ASP A 171 -10.83 -24.94 4.14
CA ASP A 171 -9.89 -25.96 3.67
C ASP A 171 -8.69 -25.40 2.89
N ARG A 172 -8.67 -24.12 2.57
CA ARG A 172 -7.56 -23.49 1.83
C ARG A 172 -6.36 -23.27 2.74
N LYS A 173 -5.18 -23.73 2.31
CA LYS A 173 -3.92 -23.61 3.07
C LYS A 173 -3.42 -22.17 3.18
N PHE A 174 -3.68 -21.34 2.17
CA PHE A 174 -3.21 -19.96 2.12
C PHE A 174 -4.36 -19.00 1.91
N LYS A 175 -4.57 -18.16 2.92
CA LYS A 175 -5.58 -17.11 2.93
C LYS A 175 -4.88 -15.77 3.08
N ILE A 176 -5.15 -14.83 2.20
CA ILE A 176 -4.51 -13.50 2.18
C ILE A 176 -5.62 -12.44 2.27
N GLY A 177 -5.52 -11.56 3.27
CA GLY A 177 -6.31 -10.33 3.30
C GLY A 177 -5.53 -9.19 2.68
N ALA A 178 -6.00 -8.61 1.59
CA ALA A 178 -5.40 -7.46 0.94
C ALA A 178 -6.36 -6.27 1.00
N PHE A 179 -6.34 -5.57 2.13
CA PHE A 179 -7.35 -4.59 2.50
C PHE A 179 -6.80 -3.17 2.51
N THR A 180 -7.53 -2.23 1.89
CA THR A 180 -7.23 -0.81 2.05
C THR A 180 -7.52 -0.34 3.47
N ALA A 181 -6.66 0.49 4.04
CA ALA A 181 -6.92 1.10 5.34
C ALA A 181 -7.84 2.33 5.22
N CYS A 182 -7.86 2.96 4.04
CA CYS A 182 -8.70 4.12 3.76
C CYS A 182 -8.99 4.17 2.26
N SER A 183 -10.25 4.36 1.90
CA SER A 183 -10.64 4.55 0.50
C SER A 183 -10.02 5.83 -0.07
N ASN A 184 -9.32 5.71 -1.20
CA ASN A 184 -8.79 6.87 -1.92
C ASN A 184 -9.86 7.72 -2.62
N VAL A 185 -11.09 7.25 -2.68
CA VAL A 185 -12.23 7.94 -3.31
C VAL A 185 -13.07 8.66 -2.26
N THR A 186 -13.47 7.95 -1.21
CA THR A 186 -14.44 8.47 -0.22
C THR A 186 -13.78 8.98 1.06
N GLY A 187 -12.54 8.55 1.35
CA GLY A 187 -11.87 8.82 2.62
C GLY A 187 -12.39 8.00 3.79
N ILE A 188 -13.25 7.02 3.53
CA ILE A 188 -13.74 6.11 4.58
C ILE A 188 -12.59 5.24 5.06
N ILE A 189 -12.35 5.28 6.37
CA ILE A 189 -11.39 4.40 7.04
C ILE A 189 -12.07 3.06 7.27
N THR A 190 -11.45 1.98 6.81
CA THR A 190 -11.97 0.61 7.00
C THR A 190 -11.63 0.10 8.40
N PRO A 191 -12.36 -0.88 8.94
CA PRO A 191 -12.05 -1.51 10.22
C PRO A 191 -10.89 -2.52 10.08
N TYR A 192 -9.75 -2.06 9.53
CA TYR A 192 -8.64 -2.94 9.12
C TYR A 192 -7.99 -3.70 10.29
N TYR A 193 -8.05 -3.18 11.53
CA TYR A 193 -7.57 -3.92 12.71
C TYR A 193 -8.45 -5.13 13.01
N GLU A 194 -9.77 -4.96 12.98
CA GLU A 194 -10.73 -6.04 13.18
C GLU A 194 -10.66 -7.06 12.04
N MET A 195 -10.50 -6.59 10.80
CA MET A 195 -10.31 -7.46 9.64
C MET A 195 -9.03 -8.30 9.79
N ALA A 196 -7.91 -7.68 10.18
CA ALA A 196 -6.65 -8.39 10.43
C ALA A 196 -6.81 -9.44 11.55
N ARG A 197 -7.48 -9.08 12.66
CA ARG A 197 -7.77 -10.00 13.76
C ARG A 197 -8.59 -11.20 13.28
N ILE A 198 -9.66 -10.97 12.52
CA ILE A 198 -10.50 -12.05 11.96
C ILE A 198 -9.67 -12.96 11.03
N MET A 199 -8.82 -12.39 10.19
CA MET A 199 -7.93 -13.18 9.33
C MET A 199 -7.01 -14.09 10.15
N HIS A 200 -6.38 -13.56 11.22
CA HIS A 200 -5.47 -14.32 12.07
C HIS A 200 -6.17 -15.41 12.90
N GLU A 201 -7.41 -15.20 13.29
CA GLU A 201 -8.23 -16.19 14.01
C GLU A 201 -8.65 -17.38 13.12
N ASN A 202 -8.54 -17.26 11.78
CA ASN A 202 -9.00 -18.25 10.80
C ASN A 202 -7.85 -18.78 9.90
N GLN A 203 -6.64 -18.82 10.45
CA GLN A 203 -5.47 -19.40 9.78
C GLN A 203 -5.44 -20.92 9.90
#